data_b5f40d08159c6424a097b1e874be7d19
#
_entry.id   b5f40d08159c6424a097b1e874be7d19
#
_cell.length_a   1.000
_cell.length_b   1.000
_cell.length_c   1.000
_cell.angle_alpha   90.00
_cell.angle_beta   90.00
_cell.angle_gamma   90.00
#
_symmetry.space_group_name_H-M   'P 1'
#
loop_
_entity.id
_entity.type
_entity.pdbx_description
1 polymer ?
#
loop_
_entity_poly.entity_id
_entity_poly.type
_entity_poly.pdbx_seq_one_letter_code
_entity_poly.pdbx_strand_id
1 'polypeptide(L)'
;MANIAKKYYNEERDRLVNMNTRFSSLSSMSRNLNLLALRGDLAPVFHREAEVEAIEKMLLRRTKPNVLLTGPAGCGKTAIAEALAIHIANQKVQWEYENAKAEREYNKAKSAWDAENENKPVAELTPAPVMREVPKPPLCDVVIFDLSMNALVSGTKYRGEFEEKLEGIMNDCRKDPNIVLFIDEIHQINVIGMADGAGGMGQILKPALARAEIKVIGATTTEESAILKKDKALARRFSEVEVRPLIGDKALETADSILKDYATFHHISVEDVTAEQILEMVNYHVGGVFPNNFIDVIDETMSGARFERRSSVGFADIKKTLSRMTGNIIL
;
A
#
# COMPACT_ATOMS: atom_id res chain seq x y z
N MET A 1 15.93 2.83 -24.07
CA MET A 1 14.70 2.97 -23.25
C MET A 1 14.97 2.84 -21.74
N ALA A 2 15.71 1.84 -21.26
CA ALA A 2 15.98 1.64 -19.84
C ALA A 2 16.60 2.84 -19.08
N ASN A 3 17.50 3.61 -19.69
CA ASN A 3 18.14 4.75 -19.02
C ASN A 3 17.20 5.96 -18.79
N ILE A 4 16.17 6.13 -19.62
CA ILE A 4 15.27 7.27 -19.52
C ILE A 4 14.20 7.00 -18.44
N ALA A 5 13.65 5.80 -18.42
CA ALA A 5 12.73 5.38 -17.34
C ALA A 5 13.42 5.44 -15.97
N LYS A 6 14.70 5.06 -15.90
CA LYS A 6 15.51 5.14 -14.68
C LYS A 6 15.68 6.58 -14.16
N LYS A 7 15.70 7.58 -15.06
CA LYS A 7 15.77 8.99 -14.66
C LYS A 7 14.53 9.40 -13.87
N TYR A 8 13.32 9.19 -14.41
CA TYR A 8 12.07 9.58 -13.76
C TYR A 8 11.82 8.81 -12.48
N TYR A 9 12.21 7.54 -12.45
CA TYR A 9 12.24 6.75 -11.23
C TYR A 9 13.11 7.39 -10.13
N ASN A 10 14.31 7.84 -10.46
CA ASN A 10 15.19 8.48 -9.50
C ASN A 10 14.65 9.85 -9.06
N GLU A 11 14.11 10.65 -9.98
CA GLU A 11 13.53 11.96 -9.68
C GLU A 11 12.34 11.83 -8.72
N GLU A 12 11.45 10.86 -8.95
CA GLU A 12 10.33 10.60 -8.06
C GLU A 12 10.80 10.07 -6.70
N ARG A 13 11.76 9.16 -6.67
CA ARG A 13 12.37 8.69 -5.42
C ARG A 13 12.93 9.85 -4.59
N ASP A 14 13.68 10.75 -5.24
CA ASP A 14 14.30 11.89 -4.56
C ASP A 14 13.23 12.89 -4.07
N ARG A 15 12.13 13.07 -4.83
CA ARG A 15 10.95 13.82 -4.37
C ARG A 15 10.37 13.23 -3.09
N LEU A 16 10.16 11.92 -3.04
CA LEU A 16 9.59 11.22 -1.87
C LEU A 16 10.54 11.27 -0.65
N VAL A 17 11.86 11.18 -0.87
CA VAL A 17 12.85 11.36 0.21
C VAL A 17 12.80 12.78 0.76
N ASN A 18 12.71 13.79 -0.11
CA ASN A 18 12.57 15.19 0.32
C ASN A 18 11.24 15.43 1.07
N MET A 19 10.15 14.76 0.67
CA MET A 19 8.89 14.81 1.43
C MET A 19 9.06 14.30 2.86
N ASN A 20 9.76 13.19 3.05
CA ASN A 20 10.03 12.66 4.39
C ASN A 20 10.79 13.67 5.27
N THR A 21 11.72 14.41 4.70
CA THR A 21 12.46 15.46 5.43
C THR A 21 11.58 16.66 5.73
N ARG A 22 10.74 17.09 4.77
CA ARG A 22 9.81 18.22 4.91
C ARG A 22 8.73 17.96 5.95
N PHE A 23 8.22 16.73 6.03
CA PHE A 23 7.16 16.29 6.93
C PHE A 23 7.73 15.40 8.04
N SER A 24 8.63 15.96 8.84
CA SER A 24 9.41 15.22 9.83
C SER A 24 8.56 14.62 10.95
N SER A 25 7.51 15.29 11.41
CA SER A 25 6.59 14.78 12.42
C SER A 25 5.88 13.51 11.91
N LEU A 26 5.39 13.55 10.69
CA LEU A 26 4.75 12.42 10.03
C LEU A 26 5.75 11.28 9.81
N SER A 27 6.90 11.58 9.20
CA SER A 27 7.89 10.56 8.80
C SER A 27 8.57 9.86 9.98
N SER A 28 8.65 10.50 11.14
CA SER A 28 9.20 9.88 12.36
C SER A 28 8.29 8.80 12.95
N MET A 29 7.00 8.81 12.62
CA MET A 29 5.97 7.92 13.16
C MET A 29 5.32 7.02 12.12
N SER A 30 5.76 7.11 10.84
CA SER A 30 5.14 6.41 9.73
C SER A 30 6.14 5.94 8.69
N ARG A 31 5.73 4.98 7.85
CA ARG A 31 6.47 4.53 6.68
C ARG A 31 5.88 5.15 5.42
N ASN A 32 6.70 5.71 4.55
CA ASN A 32 6.26 6.19 3.24
C ASN A 32 6.16 5.00 2.27
N LEU A 33 4.93 4.51 2.04
CA LEU A 33 4.71 3.32 1.22
C LEU A 33 5.09 3.52 -0.24
N ASN A 34 4.89 4.72 -0.81
CA ASN A 34 5.29 4.99 -2.20
C ASN A 34 6.81 4.94 -2.35
N LEU A 35 7.57 5.42 -1.36
CA LEU A 35 9.03 5.32 -1.38
C LEU A 35 9.50 3.87 -1.27
N LEU A 36 8.87 3.07 -0.40
CA LEU A 36 9.14 1.63 -0.27
C LEU A 36 8.81 0.89 -1.56
N ALA A 37 7.69 1.23 -2.20
CA ALA A 37 7.29 0.69 -3.50
C ALA A 37 8.35 0.91 -4.58
N LEU A 38 8.86 2.15 -4.70
CA LEU A 38 9.93 2.46 -5.66
C LEU A 38 11.24 1.76 -5.34
N ARG A 39 11.54 1.50 -4.08
CA ARG A 39 12.74 0.75 -3.68
C ARG A 39 12.64 -0.75 -3.93
N GLY A 40 11.42 -1.26 -4.17
CA GLY A 40 11.16 -2.69 -4.25
C GLY A 40 11.12 -3.37 -2.86
N ASP A 41 10.90 -2.58 -1.81
CA ASP A 41 10.87 -3.07 -0.42
C ASP A 41 9.48 -3.60 -0.03
N LEU A 42 8.47 -3.49 -0.92
CA LEU A 42 7.14 -4.04 -0.73
C LEU A 42 6.96 -5.33 -1.53
N ALA A 43 6.33 -6.31 -0.92
CA ALA A 43 6.00 -7.57 -1.59
C ALA A 43 4.93 -7.36 -2.68
N PRO A 44 4.99 -8.11 -3.78
CA PRO A 44 3.95 -8.06 -4.80
C PRO A 44 2.60 -8.53 -4.25
N VAL A 45 1.54 -7.83 -4.64
CA VAL A 45 0.16 -8.13 -4.21
C VAL A 45 -0.66 -8.55 -5.43
N PHE A 46 -1.37 -9.66 -5.32
CA PHE A 46 -2.09 -10.29 -6.44
C PHE A 46 -3.60 -10.27 -6.20
N HIS A 47 -4.37 -10.13 -7.27
CA HIS A 47 -5.84 -10.25 -7.32
C HIS A 47 -6.59 -9.30 -6.38
N ARG A 48 -6.04 -8.07 -6.22
CA ARG A 48 -6.63 -6.97 -5.43
C ARG A 48 -6.93 -5.71 -6.25
N GLU A 49 -6.92 -5.81 -7.56
CA GLU A 49 -7.13 -4.71 -8.49
C GLU A 49 -8.50 -4.04 -8.29
N ALA A 50 -9.52 -4.83 -7.99
CA ALA A 50 -10.88 -4.32 -7.77
C ALA A 50 -10.98 -3.49 -6.48
N GLU A 51 -10.33 -3.94 -5.40
CA GLU A 51 -10.26 -3.21 -4.13
C GLU A 51 -9.43 -1.93 -4.29
N VAL A 52 -8.29 -1.98 -4.99
CA VAL A 52 -7.45 -0.81 -5.28
C VAL A 52 -8.26 0.22 -6.09
N GLU A 53 -8.92 -0.18 -7.17
CA GLU A 53 -9.77 0.70 -7.98
C GLU A 53 -10.91 1.33 -7.16
N ALA A 54 -11.54 0.54 -6.27
CA ALA A 54 -12.58 1.05 -5.39
C ALA A 54 -12.05 2.13 -4.45
N ILE A 55 -10.86 1.93 -3.87
CA ILE A 55 -10.19 2.91 -2.99
C ILE A 55 -9.88 4.19 -3.80
N GLU A 56 -9.29 4.07 -4.99
CA GLU A 56 -8.97 5.22 -5.85
C GLU A 56 -10.22 6.07 -6.13
N LYS A 57 -11.33 5.44 -6.51
CA LYS A 57 -12.61 6.13 -6.73
C LYS A 57 -13.12 6.84 -5.46
N MET A 58 -12.91 6.24 -4.29
CA MET A 58 -13.32 6.83 -3.02
C MET A 58 -12.45 8.03 -2.61
N LEU A 59 -11.13 7.94 -2.79
CA LEU A 59 -10.19 9.03 -2.50
C LEU A 59 -10.42 10.28 -3.35
N LEU A 60 -11.01 10.12 -4.53
CA LEU A 60 -11.38 11.22 -5.44
C LEU A 60 -12.69 11.92 -5.06
N ARG A 61 -13.45 11.40 -4.10
CA ARG A 61 -14.73 12.00 -3.71
C ARG A 61 -14.51 13.34 -3.02
N ARG A 62 -15.34 14.32 -3.35
CA ARG A 62 -15.38 15.61 -2.66
C ARG A 62 -15.85 15.49 -1.21
N THR A 63 -16.83 14.61 -0.98
CA THR A 63 -17.37 14.33 0.35
C THR A 63 -17.10 12.88 0.69
N LYS A 64 -16.61 12.58 1.88
CA LYS A 64 -16.22 11.25 2.35
C LYS A 64 -15.07 10.61 1.53
N PRO A 65 -13.93 11.28 1.41
CA PRO A 65 -12.76 10.71 0.73
C PRO A 65 -12.05 9.63 1.57
N ASN A 66 -12.52 9.36 2.80
CA ASN A 66 -11.88 8.37 3.66
C ASN A 66 -12.44 6.98 3.41
N VAL A 67 -11.56 5.98 3.49
CA VAL A 67 -11.85 4.59 3.20
C VAL A 67 -11.67 3.75 4.46
N LEU A 68 -12.59 2.82 4.69
CA LEU A 68 -12.47 1.80 5.74
C LEU A 68 -12.41 0.42 5.08
N LEU A 69 -11.25 -0.24 5.18
CA LEU A 69 -11.06 -1.62 4.77
C LEU A 69 -11.55 -2.53 5.89
N THR A 70 -12.55 -3.36 5.62
CA THR A 70 -13.08 -4.33 6.59
C THR A 70 -12.95 -5.74 6.06
N GLY A 71 -12.60 -6.68 6.91
CA GLY A 71 -12.47 -8.07 6.54
C GLY A 71 -11.78 -8.90 7.61
N PRO A 72 -11.78 -10.23 7.51
CA PRO A 72 -11.15 -11.10 8.49
C PRO A 72 -9.68 -10.74 8.75
N ALA A 73 -9.16 -11.06 9.93
CA ALA A 73 -7.74 -10.97 10.20
C ALA A 73 -6.96 -11.85 9.22
N GLY A 74 -5.84 -11.36 8.68
CA GLY A 74 -4.99 -12.11 7.75
C GLY A 74 -5.48 -12.17 6.29
N CYS A 75 -6.58 -11.50 5.90
CA CYS A 75 -7.06 -11.49 4.50
C CYS A 75 -6.31 -10.53 3.57
N GLY A 76 -5.32 -9.77 4.08
CA GLY A 76 -4.46 -8.90 3.28
C GLY A 76 -4.90 -7.44 3.19
N LYS A 77 -5.56 -6.87 4.22
CA LYS A 77 -5.96 -5.44 4.23
C LYS A 77 -4.77 -4.49 4.11
N THR A 78 -3.71 -4.74 4.85
CA THR A 78 -2.45 -3.96 4.79
C THR A 78 -1.80 -4.08 3.42
N ALA A 79 -1.78 -5.29 2.84
CA ALA A 79 -1.27 -5.54 1.50
C ALA A 79 -2.01 -4.73 0.41
N ILE A 80 -3.31 -4.46 0.58
CA ILE A 80 -4.08 -3.61 -0.36
C ILE A 80 -3.59 -2.15 -0.30
N ALA A 81 -3.25 -1.62 0.87
CA ALA A 81 -2.69 -0.27 0.97
C ALA A 81 -1.29 -0.19 0.33
N GLU A 82 -0.49 -1.24 0.47
CA GLU A 82 0.80 -1.39 -0.21
C GLU A 82 0.62 -1.52 -1.72
N ALA A 83 -0.34 -2.32 -2.20
CA ALA A 83 -0.68 -2.43 -3.61
C ALA A 83 -1.09 -1.09 -4.22
N LEU A 84 -1.91 -0.31 -3.52
CA LEU A 84 -2.30 1.03 -3.94
C LEU A 84 -1.07 1.96 -4.05
N ALA A 85 -0.14 1.91 -3.09
CA ALA A 85 1.09 2.71 -3.14
C ALA A 85 1.99 2.31 -4.32
N ILE A 86 2.14 1.01 -4.59
CA ILE A 86 2.85 0.47 -5.77
C ILE A 86 2.18 0.98 -7.06
N HIS A 87 0.86 0.90 -7.14
CA HIS A 87 0.10 1.32 -8.31
C HIS A 87 0.29 2.82 -8.59
N ILE A 88 0.10 3.67 -7.59
CA ILE A 88 0.26 5.13 -7.71
C ILE A 88 1.70 5.51 -8.09
N ALA A 89 2.70 4.91 -7.44
CA ALA A 89 4.11 5.19 -7.73
C ALA A 89 4.48 4.82 -9.18
N ASN A 90 4.01 3.67 -9.66
CA ASN A 90 4.22 3.24 -11.04
C ASN A 90 3.49 4.12 -12.05
N GLN A 91 2.24 4.50 -11.78
CA GLN A 91 1.49 5.44 -12.63
C GLN A 91 2.20 6.79 -12.73
N LYS A 92 2.77 7.30 -11.65
CA LYS A 92 3.49 8.57 -11.62
C LYS A 92 4.72 8.52 -12.53
N VAL A 93 5.58 7.52 -12.35
CA VAL A 93 6.81 7.33 -13.14
C VAL A 93 6.46 7.13 -14.63
N GLN A 94 5.44 6.34 -14.92
CA GLN A 94 4.99 6.10 -16.29
C GLN A 94 4.46 7.38 -16.96
N TRP A 95 3.64 8.14 -16.26
CA TRP A 95 3.11 9.40 -16.76
C TRP A 95 4.22 10.42 -17.04
N GLU A 96 5.17 10.58 -16.14
CA GLU A 96 6.31 11.50 -16.31
C GLU A 96 7.15 11.10 -17.53
N TYR A 97 7.40 9.81 -17.71
CA TYR A 97 8.11 9.28 -18.88
C TYR A 97 7.34 9.58 -20.19
N GLU A 98 6.04 9.27 -20.25
CA GLU A 98 5.23 9.50 -21.45
C GLU A 98 5.06 10.99 -21.77
N ASN A 99 4.88 11.83 -20.75
CA ASN A 99 4.77 13.28 -20.93
C ASN A 99 6.07 13.87 -21.48
N ALA A 100 7.21 13.49 -20.91
CA ALA A 100 8.50 13.95 -21.41
C ALA A 100 8.85 13.40 -22.81
N LYS A 101 8.34 12.23 -23.16
CA LYS A 101 8.46 11.69 -24.52
C LYS A 101 7.67 12.54 -25.49
N ALA A 102 6.40 12.85 -25.19
CA ALA A 102 5.54 13.70 -25.99
C ALA A 102 6.15 15.12 -26.19
N GLU A 103 6.73 15.69 -25.14
CA GLU A 103 7.41 17.00 -25.19
C GLU A 103 8.63 16.99 -26.13
N ARG A 104 9.46 15.94 -26.07
CA ARG A 104 10.61 15.79 -26.96
C ARG A 104 10.21 15.64 -28.43
N GLU A 105 9.19 14.82 -28.69
CA GLU A 105 8.64 14.63 -30.03
C GLU A 105 8.10 15.97 -30.59
N TYR A 106 7.35 16.69 -29.78
CA TYR A 106 6.86 18.02 -30.13
C TYR A 106 7.99 19.02 -30.39
N ASN A 107 8.99 19.12 -29.52
CA ASN A 107 10.11 20.05 -29.68
C ASN A 107 10.92 19.74 -30.95
N LYS A 108 11.12 18.46 -31.28
CA LYS A 108 11.75 18.03 -32.52
C LYS A 108 10.94 18.44 -33.75
N ALA A 109 9.62 18.17 -33.71
CA ALA A 109 8.71 18.54 -34.81
C ALA A 109 8.64 20.07 -34.98
N LYS A 110 8.58 20.80 -33.88
CA LYS A 110 8.56 22.27 -33.88
C LYS A 110 9.85 22.85 -34.45
N SER A 111 11.02 22.37 -34.05
CA SER A 111 12.30 22.83 -34.61
C SER A 111 12.41 22.57 -36.12
N ALA A 112 11.91 21.42 -36.59
CA ALA A 112 11.87 21.11 -38.01
C ALA A 112 10.90 22.04 -38.76
N TRP A 113 9.72 22.30 -38.19
CA TRP A 113 8.71 23.21 -38.74
C TRP A 113 9.23 24.66 -38.78
N ASP A 114 9.88 25.14 -37.71
CA ASP A 114 10.47 26.48 -37.63
C ASP A 114 11.51 26.66 -38.74
N ALA A 115 12.42 25.69 -38.93
CA ALA A 115 13.44 25.71 -39.98
C ALA A 115 12.86 25.69 -41.41
N GLU A 116 11.78 24.92 -41.62
CA GLU A 116 11.09 24.85 -42.95
C GLU A 116 10.35 26.15 -43.27
N ASN A 117 9.85 26.87 -42.29
CA ASN A 117 8.99 28.04 -42.47
C ASN A 117 9.68 29.37 -42.17
N GLU A 118 10.97 29.39 -41.85
CA GLU A 118 11.74 30.57 -41.43
C GLU A 118 11.64 31.77 -42.38
N ASN A 119 11.52 31.51 -43.72
CA ASN A 119 11.48 32.59 -44.73
C ASN A 119 10.19 32.56 -45.56
N LYS A 120 9.14 31.81 -45.15
CA LYS A 120 7.86 31.71 -45.88
C LYS A 120 6.92 32.83 -45.46
N PRO A 121 6.16 33.44 -46.39
CA PRO A 121 5.09 34.33 -46.01
C PRO A 121 3.98 33.56 -45.27
N VAL A 122 3.24 34.27 -44.40
CA VAL A 122 2.22 33.68 -43.52
C VAL A 122 1.19 32.82 -44.28
N ALA A 123 0.86 33.22 -45.52
CA ALA A 123 -0.11 32.49 -46.36
C ALA A 123 0.40 31.12 -46.87
N GLU A 124 1.70 30.86 -46.78
CA GLU A 124 2.37 29.63 -47.25
C GLU A 124 2.87 28.75 -46.10
N LEU A 125 2.61 29.12 -44.83
CA LEU A 125 2.99 28.33 -43.68
C LEU A 125 2.21 27.01 -43.64
N THR A 126 2.93 25.92 -43.41
CA THR A 126 2.32 24.63 -43.08
C THR A 126 1.69 24.67 -41.67
N PRO A 127 0.69 23.84 -41.37
CA PRO A 127 0.15 23.76 -40.01
C PRO A 127 1.22 23.49 -38.97
N ALA A 128 1.25 24.29 -37.89
CA ALA A 128 2.21 24.10 -36.81
C ALA A 128 1.94 22.78 -36.07
N PRO A 129 3.01 22.08 -35.65
CA PRO A 129 2.85 20.87 -34.86
C PRO A 129 2.13 21.15 -33.53
N VAL A 130 1.28 20.22 -33.12
CA VAL A 130 0.56 20.29 -31.85
C VAL A 130 1.14 19.24 -30.91
N MET A 131 1.41 19.62 -29.65
CA MET A 131 1.87 18.69 -28.65
C MET A 131 0.76 17.69 -28.30
N ARG A 132 1.09 16.39 -28.31
CA ARG A 132 0.20 15.37 -27.81
C ARG A 132 0.00 15.52 -26.31
N GLU A 133 -1.23 15.75 -25.88
CA GLU A 133 -1.56 15.78 -24.47
C GLU A 133 -1.48 14.37 -23.86
N VAL A 134 -0.78 14.23 -22.73
CA VAL A 134 -0.71 13.01 -21.93
C VAL A 134 -1.51 13.24 -20.66
N PRO A 135 -2.72 12.64 -20.54
CA PRO A 135 -3.57 12.88 -19.38
C PRO A 135 -2.87 12.47 -18.08
N LYS A 136 -2.84 13.39 -17.12
CA LYS A 136 -2.26 13.11 -15.80
C LYS A 136 -3.20 12.22 -14.98
N PRO A 137 -2.74 11.06 -14.45
CA PRO A 137 -3.57 10.24 -13.58
C PRO A 137 -3.99 11.02 -12.33
N PRO A 138 -5.27 10.96 -11.92
CA PRO A 138 -5.82 11.86 -10.89
C PRO A 138 -5.15 11.73 -9.51
N LEU A 139 -4.62 10.54 -9.18
CA LEU A 139 -4.01 10.24 -7.89
C LEU A 139 -2.48 10.10 -7.94
N CYS A 140 -1.85 10.39 -9.09
CA CYS A 140 -0.42 10.13 -9.26
C CYS A 140 0.50 10.97 -8.36
N ASP A 141 0.01 12.02 -7.73
CA ASP A 141 0.76 12.82 -6.75
C ASP A 141 0.49 12.38 -5.31
N VAL A 142 -0.45 11.46 -5.09
CA VAL A 142 -0.79 10.97 -3.75
C VAL A 142 0.37 10.17 -3.17
N VAL A 143 0.63 10.41 -1.89
CA VAL A 143 1.63 9.67 -1.11
C VAL A 143 0.96 9.10 0.14
N ILE A 144 1.10 7.80 0.31
CA ILE A 144 0.52 7.05 1.42
C ILE A 144 1.56 6.86 2.51
N PHE A 145 1.22 7.31 3.70
CA PHE A 145 2.02 7.12 4.91
C PHE A 145 1.32 6.11 5.84
N ASP A 146 1.98 4.99 6.08
CA ASP A 146 1.53 3.97 7.03
C ASP A 146 1.90 4.38 8.46
N LEU A 147 0.90 4.84 9.20
CA LEU A 147 1.06 5.37 10.53
C LEU A 147 1.16 4.26 11.58
N SER A 148 2.29 4.17 12.25
CA SER A 148 2.50 3.23 13.34
C SER A 148 1.83 3.69 14.63
N MET A 149 0.75 3.03 15.02
CA MET A 149 0.06 3.30 16.29
C MET A 149 0.98 3.06 17.50
N ASN A 150 1.84 2.05 17.43
CA ASN A 150 2.82 1.76 18.46
C ASN A 150 3.87 2.87 18.61
N ALA A 151 4.33 3.46 17.50
CA ALA A 151 5.28 4.57 17.52
C ALA A 151 4.69 5.83 18.16
N LEU A 152 3.39 6.07 17.95
CA LEU A 152 2.67 7.18 18.58
C LEU A 152 2.63 7.06 20.11
N VAL A 153 2.35 5.87 20.62
CA VAL A 153 2.24 5.62 22.08
C VAL A 153 3.61 5.46 22.73
N SER A 154 4.60 4.94 21.96
CA SER A 154 5.94 4.68 22.50
C SER A 154 6.64 5.97 22.94
N GLY A 155 7.22 5.93 24.16
CA GLY A 155 7.95 7.04 24.73
C GLY A 155 7.09 8.21 25.22
N THR A 156 5.77 8.11 25.20
CA THR A 156 4.87 9.10 25.78
C THR A 156 4.56 8.72 27.23
N LYS A 157 5.15 9.43 28.20
CA LYS A 157 4.84 9.25 29.62
C LYS A 157 3.61 10.06 30.05
N TYR A 158 3.34 11.13 29.34
CA TYR A 158 2.25 12.06 29.63
C TYR A 158 1.36 12.24 28.40
N ARG A 159 0.09 12.42 28.64
CA ARG A 159 -0.94 12.64 27.61
C ARG A 159 -0.59 13.77 26.63
N GLY A 160 -0.04 14.89 27.14
CA GLY A 160 0.33 16.05 26.33
C GLY A 160 1.36 15.72 25.24
N GLU A 161 2.29 14.83 25.53
CA GLU A 161 3.30 14.41 24.55
C GLU A 161 2.67 13.63 23.37
N PHE A 162 1.66 12.80 23.66
CA PHE A 162 0.91 12.07 22.63
C PHE A 162 0.08 13.03 21.77
N GLU A 163 -0.63 13.97 22.42
CA GLU A 163 -1.44 14.97 21.71
C GLU A 163 -0.56 15.87 20.83
N GLU A 164 0.61 16.29 21.30
CA GLU A 164 1.57 17.09 20.55
C GLU A 164 2.10 16.33 19.30
N LYS A 165 2.47 15.06 19.46
CA LYS A 165 2.91 14.21 18.35
C LYS A 165 1.82 14.08 17.29
N LEU A 166 0.60 13.76 17.73
CA LEU A 166 -0.53 13.59 16.81
C LEU A 166 -0.88 14.90 16.10
N GLU A 167 -0.89 16.04 16.82
CA GLU A 167 -1.14 17.35 16.23
C GLU A 167 -0.04 17.72 15.22
N GLY A 168 1.23 17.37 15.49
CA GLY A 168 2.33 17.52 14.55
C GLY A 168 2.09 16.78 13.23
N ILE A 169 1.65 15.50 13.31
CA ILE A 169 1.28 14.69 12.14
C ILE A 169 0.11 15.32 11.39
N MET A 170 -0.93 15.75 12.10
CA MET A 170 -2.10 16.39 11.49
C MET A 170 -1.74 17.68 10.77
N ASN A 171 -0.81 18.48 11.35
CA ASN A 171 -0.32 19.69 10.73
C ASN A 171 0.49 19.40 9.46
N ASP A 172 1.28 18.33 9.45
CA ASP A 172 1.99 17.91 8.23
C ASP A 172 1.00 17.47 7.13
N CYS A 173 -0.03 16.70 7.47
CA CYS A 173 -1.07 16.31 6.51
C CYS A 173 -1.87 17.50 5.95
N ARG A 174 -2.14 18.54 6.76
CA ARG A 174 -2.84 19.76 6.31
C ARG A 174 -2.03 20.58 5.31
N LYS A 175 -0.68 20.50 5.36
CA LYS A 175 0.21 21.24 4.44
C LYS A 175 0.21 20.69 3.01
N ASP A 176 -0.15 19.42 2.83
CA ASP A 176 -0.21 18.78 1.50
C ASP A 176 -1.44 17.89 1.38
N PRO A 177 -2.43 18.27 0.54
CA PRO A 177 -3.67 17.51 0.35
C PRO A 177 -3.46 16.15 -0.36
N ASN A 178 -2.25 15.89 -0.87
CA ASN A 178 -1.89 14.62 -1.49
C ASN A 178 -1.43 13.58 -0.47
N ILE A 179 -1.22 13.96 0.78
CA ILE A 179 -0.92 13.00 1.85
C ILE A 179 -2.18 12.21 2.21
N VAL A 180 -2.04 10.90 2.22
CA VAL A 180 -3.05 9.95 2.71
C VAL A 180 -2.44 9.14 3.84
N LEU A 181 -3.10 9.12 5.00
CA LEU A 181 -2.70 8.28 6.12
C LEU A 181 -3.33 6.90 5.97
N PHE A 182 -2.52 5.86 6.00
CA PHE A 182 -2.99 4.50 6.25
C PHE A 182 -2.86 4.22 7.75
N ILE A 183 -3.93 3.72 8.36
CA ILE A 183 -3.98 3.39 9.79
C ILE A 183 -4.50 1.96 9.92
N ASP A 184 -3.60 1.04 10.22
CA ASP A 184 -4.02 -0.32 10.54
C ASP A 184 -4.64 -0.38 11.93
N GLU A 185 -5.53 -1.34 12.16
CA GLU A 185 -6.27 -1.48 13.42
C GLU A 185 -6.96 -0.18 13.86
N ILE A 186 -7.56 0.56 12.91
CA ILE A 186 -8.12 1.91 13.14
C ILE A 186 -9.16 1.97 14.27
N HIS A 187 -9.76 0.84 14.65
CA HIS A 187 -10.67 0.75 15.80
C HIS A 187 -10.01 1.16 17.12
N GLN A 188 -8.69 1.04 17.23
CA GLN A 188 -7.92 1.44 18.41
C GLN A 188 -7.91 2.96 18.64
N ILE A 189 -8.27 3.77 17.66
CA ILE A 189 -8.36 5.24 17.77
C ILE A 189 -9.18 5.68 19.01
N ASN A 190 -10.23 4.94 19.35
CA ASN A 190 -11.09 5.28 20.48
C ASN A 190 -10.51 4.83 21.83
N VAL A 191 -9.52 3.94 21.84
CA VAL A 191 -8.93 3.36 23.05
C VAL A 191 -7.60 4.02 23.40
N ILE A 192 -6.80 4.34 22.38
CA ILE A 192 -5.47 4.94 22.59
C ILE A 192 -5.62 6.35 23.14
N GLY A 193 -4.95 6.61 24.29
CA GLY A 193 -5.00 7.88 25.01
C GLY A 193 -6.13 8.01 26.03
N MET A 194 -6.92 6.94 26.28
CA MET A 194 -8.01 6.96 27.25
C MET A 194 -7.58 6.67 28.71
N ALA A 195 -6.33 6.31 28.94
CA ALA A 195 -5.86 5.80 30.24
C ALA A 195 -6.14 6.73 31.45
N ASP A 196 -6.45 8.02 31.22
CA ASP A 196 -6.70 9.00 32.30
C ASP A 196 -8.05 9.75 32.18
N GLY A 197 -9.08 9.11 31.65
CA GLY A 197 -10.46 9.64 31.70
C GLY A 197 -10.78 10.79 30.74
N ALA A 198 -9.94 11.11 29.80
CA ALA A 198 -10.17 12.13 28.79
C ALA A 198 -9.86 11.61 27.39
N GLY A 199 -10.63 12.03 26.41
CA GLY A 199 -10.77 11.46 25.09
C GLY A 199 -9.48 11.18 24.33
N GLY A 200 -9.40 9.96 23.80
CA GLY A 200 -8.25 9.47 23.03
C GLY A 200 -8.06 10.14 21.67
N MET A 201 -7.19 9.54 20.84
CA MET A 201 -6.85 9.96 19.47
C MET A 201 -8.10 10.37 18.63
N GLY A 202 -9.23 9.71 18.88
CA GLY A 202 -10.49 10.03 18.23
C GLY A 202 -10.96 11.47 18.40
N GLN A 203 -10.65 12.15 19.51
CA GLN A 203 -11.05 13.55 19.68
C GLN A 203 -10.28 14.52 18.79
N ILE A 204 -9.03 14.21 18.45
CA ILE A 204 -8.19 15.02 17.56
C ILE A 204 -8.52 14.70 16.10
N LEU A 205 -8.68 13.41 15.76
CA LEU A 205 -8.98 12.98 14.39
C LEU A 205 -10.39 13.31 13.92
N LYS A 206 -11.41 13.20 14.80
CA LYS A 206 -12.81 13.46 14.45
C LYS A 206 -13.06 14.82 13.80
N PRO A 207 -12.56 15.96 14.34
CA PRO A 207 -12.74 17.27 13.72
C PRO A 207 -12.04 17.38 12.35
N ALA A 208 -10.83 16.82 12.22
CA ALA A 208 -10.07 16.86 10.98
C ALA A 208 -10.74 16.04 9.86
N LEU A 209 -11.20 14.81 10.18
CA LEU A 209 -11.99 13.99 9.28
C LEU A 209 -13.35 14.64 8.93
N ALA A 210 -13.97 15.32 9.90
CA ALA A 210 -15.25 16.00 9.69
C ALA A 210 -15.13 17.14 8.68
N ARG A 211 -14.03 17.87 8.67
CA ARG A 211 -13.75 18.99 7.78
C ARG A 211 -13.03 18.59 6.48
N ALA A 212 -12.75 17.28 6.30
CA ALA A 212 -11.95 16.75 5.19
C ALA A 212 -10.57 17.42 5.08
N GLU A 213 -9.97 17.79 6.22
CA GLU A 213 -8.63 18.38 6.29
C GLU A 213 -7.53 17.36 6.01
N ILE A 214 -7.84 16.08 6.19
CA ILE A 214 -6.95 14.94 5.96
C ILE A 214 -7.70 13.83 5.24
N LYS A 215 -6.96 12.96 4.58
CA LYS A 215 -7.47 11.74 3.98
C LYS A 215 -6.91 10.52 4.72
N VAL A 216 -7.79 9.56 5.02
CA VAL A 216 -7.43 8.36 5.77
C VAL A 216 -7.96 7.12 5.08
N ILE A 217 -7.11 6.10 5.01
CA ILE A 217 -7.47 4.72 4.74
C ILE A 217 -7.28 3.97 6.05
N GLY A 218 -8.36 3.52 6.66
CA GLY A 218 -8.31 2.70 7.87
C GLY A 218 -8.50 1.23 7.53
N ALA A 219 -7.86 0.33 8.26
CA ALA A 219 -8.09 -1.09 8.19
C ALA A 219 -8.53 -1.63 9.56
N THR A 220 -9.47 -2.57 9.56
CA THR A 220 -9.96 -3.22 10.79
C THR A 220 -10.63 -4.56 10.46
N THR A 221 -10.88 -5.39 11.45
CA THR A 221 -11.69 -6.60 11.25
C THR A 221 -13.17 -6.27 11.10
N THR A 222 -13.94 -7.22 10.57
CA THR A 222 -15.38 -7.06 10.42
C THR A 222 -16.06 -6.85 11.78
N GLU A 223 -15.64 -7.60 12.80
CA GLU A 223 -16.15 -7.55 14.16
C GLU A 223 -15.84 -6.20 14.83
N GLU A 224 -14.59 -5.75 14.72
CA GLU A 224 -14.11 -4.51 15.32
C GLU A 224 -14.65 -3.26 14.61
N SER A 225 -15.02 -3.38 13.33
CA SER A 225 -15.69 -2.30 12.59
C SER A 225 -16.97 -1.83 13.30
N ALA A 226 -17.62 -2.73 14.04
CA ALA A 226 -18.80 -2.39 14.85
C ALA A 226 -18.48 -1.36 15.96
N ILE A 227 -17.22 -1.33 16.46
CA ILE A 227 -16.77 -0.34 17.45
C ILE A 227 -16.75 1.05 16.82
N LEU A 228 -16.20 1.17 15.61
CA LEU A 228 -16.21 2.44 14.86
C LEU A 228 -17.63 2.86 14.47
N LYS A 229 -18.49 1.91 14.10
CA LYS A 229 -19.89 2.17 13.69
C LYS A 229 -20.74 2.67 14.85
N LYS A 230 -20.40 2.38 16.11
CA LYS A 230 -21.05 2.99 17.28
C LYS A 230 -20.85 4.50 17.34
N ASP A 231 -19.71 4.99 16.86
CA ASP A 231 -19.47 6.41 16.71
C ASP A 231 -20.03 6.91 15.36
N LYS A 232 -21.29 7.37 15.40
CA LYS A 232 -22.01 7.85 14.20
C LYS A 232 -21.29 9.01 13.49
N ALA A 233 -20.48 9.79 14.20
CA ALA A 233 -19.73 10.91 13.61
C ALA A 233 -18.57 10.41 12.76
N LEU A 234 -17.81 9.43 13.25
CA LEU A 234 -16.76 8.77 12.49
C LEU A 234 -17.30 7.92 11.34
N ALA A 235 -18.28 7.06 11.61
CA ALA A 235 -18.86 6.16 10.62
C ALA A 235 -19.36 6.89 9.35
N ARG A 236 -19.93 8.09 9.51
CA ARG A 236 -20.40 8.92 8.37
C ARG A 236 -19.27 9.48 7.51
N ARG A 237 -18.01 9.40 7.93
CA ARG A 237 -16.85 9.97 7.24
C ARG A 237 -16.10 8.94 6.44
N PHE A 238 -16.35 7.66 6.68
CA PHE A 238 -15.71 6.56 5.95
C PHE A 238 -16.66 5.96 4.91
N SER A 239 -16.09 5.56 3.78
CA SER A 239 -16.71 4.67 2.79
C SER A 239 -16.09 3.28 2.98
N GLU A 240 -16.90 2.25 3.13
CA GLU A 240 -16.43 0.90 3.45
C GLU A 240 -16.10 0.12 2.17
N VAL A 241 -14.97 -0.58 2.19
CA VAL A 241 -14.55 -1.59 1.21
C VAL A 241 -14.38 -2.91 1.94
N GLU A 242 -15.23 -3.89 1.62
CA GLU A 242 -15.12 -5.23 2.17
C GLU A 242 -13.99 -6.00 1.48
N VAL A 243 -13.01 -6.45 2.25
CA VAL A 243 -11.89 -7.27 1.79
C VAL A 243 -12.18 -8.73 2.12
N ARG A 244 -12.53 -9.50 1.09
CA ARG A 244 -12.81 -10.92 1.23
C ARG A 244 -11.56 -11.76 1.07
N PRO A 245 -11.47 -12.91 1.75
CA PRO A 245 -10.43 -13.88 1.47
C PRO A 245 -10.43 -14.29 0.00
N LEU A 246 -9.26 -14.49 -0.57
CA LEU A 246 -9.14 -15.07 -1.91
C LEU A 246 -9.52 -16.55 -1.86
N ILE A 247 -10.26 -17.02 -2.86
CA ILE A 247 -10.73 -18.40 -3.00
C ILE A 247 -10.55 -18.89 -4.43
N GLY A 248 -10.55 -20.22 -4.62
CA GLY A 248 -10.45 -20.85 -5.94
C GLY A 248 -9.15 -20.50 -6.67
N ASP A 249 -9.23 -20.30 -7.97
CA ASP A 249 -8.08 -20.05 -8.84
C ASP A 249 -7.23 -18.86 -8.38
N LYS A 250 -7.87 -17.78 -7.91
CA LYS A 250 -7.16 -16.61 -7.38
C LYS A 250 -6.32 -16.91 -6.15
N ALA A 251 -6.83 -17.75 -5.25
CA ALA A 251 -6.06 -18.18 -4.09
C ALA A 251 -4.87 -19.05 -4.51
N LEU A 252 -5.08 -19.95 -5.49
CA LEU A 252 -4.03 -20.81 -6.00
C LEU A 252 -2.91 -20.04 -6.69
N GLU A 253 -3.25 -19.12 -7.61
CA GLU A 253 -2.28 -18.25 -8.30
C GLU A 253 -1.50 -17.38 -7.31
N THR A 254 -2.19 -16.86 -6.28
CA THR A 254 -1.55 -16.10 -5.20
C THR A 254 -0.62 -17.01 -4.38
N ALA A 255 -1.06 -18.22 -4.00
CA ALA A 255 -0.25 -19.16 -3.24
C ALA A 255 1.04 -19.56 -4.00
N ASP A 256 0.94 -19.81 -5.31
CA ASP A 256 2.09 -20.13 -6.17
C ASP A 256 3.08 -18.95 -6.24
N SER A 257 2.57 -17.74 -6.33
CA SER A 257 3.39 -16.53 -6.36
C SER A 257 4.10 -16.28 -5.02
N ILE A 258 3.39 -16.44 -3.90
CA ILE A 258 3.94 -16.31 -2.55
C ILE A 258 5.00 -17.39 -2.31
N LEU A 259 4.73 -18.63 -2.69
CA LEU A 259 5.68 -19.74 -2.55
C LEU A 259 7.00 -19.46 -3.27
N LYS A 260 6.95 -18.93 -4.48
CA LYS A 260 8.13 -18.53 -5.26
C LYS A 260 8.90 -17.37 -4.64
N ASP A 261 8.21 -16.39 -4.10
CA ASP A 261 8.82 -15.24 -3.44
C ASP A 261 9.57 -15.67 -2.18
N TYR A 262 8.94 -16.48 -1.32
CA TYR A 262 9.56 -17.01 -0.12
C TYR A 262 10.70 -17.99 -0.42
N ALA A 263 10.57 -18.82 -1.44
CA ALA A 263 11.65 -19.71 -1.91
C ALA A 263 12.88 -18.89 -2.32
N THR A 264 12.67 -17.78 -3.02
CA THR A 264 13.73 -16.84 -3.43
C THR A 264 14.37 -16.16 -2.22
N PHE A 265 13.57 -15.67 -1.28
CA PHE A 265 14.04 -14.99 -0.06
C PHE A 265 14.89 -15.91 0.83
N HIS A 266 14.43 -17.14 1.05
CA HIS A 266 15.13 -18.13 1.87
C HIS A 266 16.29 -18.84 1.15
N HIS A 267 16.39 -18.69 -0.18
CA HIS A 267 17.30 -19.46 -1.05
C HIS A 267 17.10 -20.97 -0.93
N ILE A 268 15.84 -21.38 -0.89
CA ILE A 268 15.38 -22.78 -0.73
C ILE A 268 14.60 -23.18 -1.97
N SER A 269 14.91 -24.33 -2.56
CA SER A 269 14.08 -24.94 -3.62
C SER A 269 12.92 -25.72 -3.01
N VAL A 270 11.79 -25.72 -3.72
CA VAL A 270 10.62 -26.54 -3.34
C VAL A 270 10.57 -27.76 -4.26
N GLU A 271 10.58 -28.95 -3.69
CA GLU A 271 10.60 -30.21 -4.41
C GLU A 271 9.42 -31.07 -3.99
N ASP A 272 8.93 -31.93 -4.89
CA ASP A 272 7.88 -32.93 -4.68
C ASP A 272 6.54 -32.45 -4.09
N VAL A 273 6.31 -31.13 -4.02
CA VAL A 273 5.06 -30.53 -3.52
C VAL A 273 4.69 -29.29 -4.30
N THR A 274 3.40 -29.10 -4.59
CA THR A 274 2.87 -27.93 -5.28
C THR A 274 2.23 -26.93 -4.31
N ALA A 275 2.08 -25.67 -4.74
CA ALA A 275 1.34 -24.68 -3.96
C ALA A 275 -0.10 -25.09 -3.68
N GLU A 276 -0.76 -25.79 -4.61
CA GLU A 276 -2.10 -26.35 -4.45
C GLU A 276 -2.17 -27.36 -3.30
N GLN A 277 -1.25 -28.33 -3.29
CA GLN A 277 -1.18 -29.33 -2.24
C GLN A 277 -0.90 -28.71 -0.86
N ILE A 278 0.00 -27.70 -0.80
CA ILE A 278 0.27 -27.00 0.45
C ILE A 278 -0.99 -26.23 0.90
N LEU A 279 -1.66 -25.53 -0.03
CA LEU A 279 -2.88 -24.76 0.27
C LEU A 279 -4.01 -25.64 0.78
N GLU A 280 -4.20 -26.83 0.18
CA GLU A 280 -5.18 -27.82 0.65
C GLU A 280 -4.86 -28.29 2.08
N MET A 281 -3.59 -28.65 2.35
CA MET A 281 -3.17 -29.07 3.69
C MET A 281 -3.35 -27.96 4.72
N VAL A 282 -2.98 -26.73 4.38
CA VAL A 282 -3.13 -25.57 5.26
C VAL A 282 -4.62 -25.33 5.58
N ASN A 283 -5.47 -25.32 4.56
CA ASN A 283 -6.91 -25.11 4.74
C ASN A 283 -7.57 -26.21 5.59
N TYR A 284 -7.06 -27.43 5.52
CA TYR A 284 -7.59 -28.56 6.28
C TYR A 284 -7.10 -28.60 7.74
N HIS A 285 -5.83 -28.30 7.97
CA HIS A 285 -5.18 -28.53 9.27
C HIS A 285 -4.99 -27.25 10.09
N VAL A 286 -4.85 -26.09 9.43
CA VAL A 286 -4.52 -24.82 10.09
C VAL A 286 -5.72 -23.89 10.07
N GLY A 287 -6.13 -23.40 11.23
CA GLY A 287 -7.12 -22.33 11.30
C GLY A 287 -6.57 -21.03 10.72
N GLY A 288 -7.44 -20.02 10.62
CA GLY A 288 -7.06 -18.71 10.10
C GLY A 288 -7.52 -18.50 8.66
N VAL A 289 -7.01 -17.41 8.05
CA VAL A 289 -7.48 -16.94 6.76
C VAL A 289 -6.30 -16.85 5.80
N PHE A 290 -6.50 -17.32 4.56
CA PHE A 290 -5.57 -17.11 3.46
C PHE A 290 -5.46 -15.60 3.12
N PRO A 291 -4.25 -15.06 2.88
CA PRO A 291 -2.99 -15.77 2.70
C PRO A 291 -2.17 -15.99 3.99
N ASN A 292 -2.55 -15.43 5.14
CA ASN A 292 -1.70 -15.41 6.33
C ASN A 292 -1.35 -16.82 6.81
N ASN A 293 -2.34 -17.71 6.94
CA ASN A 293 -2.10 -19.08 7.40
C ASN A 293 -1.17 -19.87 6.45
N PHE A 294 -1.24 -19.62 5.15
CA PHE A 294 -0.34 -20.21 4.16
C PHE A 294 1.09 -19.69 4.31
N ILE A 295 1.22 -18.35 4.46
CA ILE A 295 2.52 -17.69 4.68
C ILE A 295 3.20 -18.24 5.92
N ASP A 296 2.48 -18.33 7.04
CA ASP A 296 3.02 -18.82 8.31
C ASP A 296 3.63 -20.24 8.15
N VAL A 297 2.96 -21.12 7.41
CA VAL A 297 3.44 -22.49 7.19
C VAL A 297 4.68 -22.54 6.31
N ILE A 298 4.67 -21.81 5.17
CA ILE A 298 5.81 -21.87 4.24
C ILE A 298 7.04 -21.17 4.81
N ASP A 299 6.86 -20.02 5.47
CA ASP A 299 7.97 -19.28 6.08
C ASP A 299 8.63 -20.09 7.19
N GLU A 300 7.84 -20.72 8.05
CA GLU A 300 8.35 -21.58 9.11
C GLU A 300 9.07 -22.83 8.55
N THR A 301 8.54 -23.43 7.48
CA THR A 301 9.16 -24.59 6.84
C THR A 301 10.50 -24.22 6.21
N MET A 302 10.55 -23.13 5.45
CA MET A 302 11.76 -22.70 4.75
C MET A 302 12.82 -22.15 5.71
N SER A 303 12.41 -21.38 6.73
CA SER A 303 13.33 -20.90 7.76
C SER A 303 13.97 -22.06 8.54
N GLY A 304 13.19 -23.11 8.84
CA GLY A 304 13.68 -24.34 9.47
C GLY A 304 14.72 -25.07 8.62
N ALA A 305 14.46 -25.23 7.33
CA ALA A 305 15.40 -25.85 6.39
C ALA A 305 16.69 -25.03 6.26
N ARG A 306 16.57 -23.70 6.18
CA ARG A 306 17.73 -22.80 6.15
C ARG A 306 18.57 -22.89 7.43
N PHE A 307 17.92 -23.00 8.58
CA PHE A 307 18.62 -23.19 9.87
C PHE A 307 19.37 -24.53 9.90
N GLU A 308 18.77 -25.59 9.34
CA GLU A 308 19.38 -26.91 9.18
C GLU A 308 20.43 -26.95 8.04
N ARG A 309 20.68 -25.83 7.36
CA ARG A 309 21.61 -25.68 6.20
C ARG A 309 21.22 -26.57 5.01
N ARG A 310 19.94 -26.86 4.85
CA ARG A 310 19.41 -27.55 3.66
C ARG A 310 19.10 -26.52 2.56
N SER A 311 19.14 -26.98 1.33
CA SER A 311 18.84 -26.16 0.14
C SER A 311 17.45 -26.42 -0.44
N SER A 312 16.73 -27.41 0.08
CA SER A 312 15.40 -27.77 -0.42
C SER A 312 14.44 -28.17 0.70
N VAL A 313 13.15 -28.02 0.42
CA VAL A 313 12.03 -28.49 1.23
C VAL A 313 11.06 -29.27 0.34
N GLY A 314 10.40 -30.26 0.92
CA GLY A 314 9.44 -31.08 0.23
C GLY A 314 8.18 -31.35 1.05
N PHE A 315 7.36 -32.28 0.55
CA PHE A 315 6.09 -32.63 1.16
C PHE A 315 6.21 -33.07 2.63
N ALA A 316 7.27 -33.85 2.95
CA ALA A 316 7.52 -34.27 4.33
C ALA A 316 7.84 -33.13 5.29
N ASP A 317 8.54 -32.09 4.82
CA ASP A 317 8.86 -30.90 5.62
C ASP A 317 7.59 -30.09 5.95
N ILE A 318 6.71 -29.92 4.96
CA ILE A 318 5.42 -29.25 5.16
C ILE A 318 4.58 -29.98 6.20
N LYS A 319 4.48 -31.33 6.10
CA LYS A 319 3.78 -32.14 7.10
C LYS A 319 4.39 -32.02 8.50
N LYS A 320 5.71 -32.02 8.60
CA LYS A 320 6.42 -31.83 9.87
C LYS A 320 6.10 -30.48 10.51
N THR A 321 6.11 -29.41 9.72
CA THR A 321 5.74 -28.05 10.17
C THR A 321 4.29 -28.01 10.63
N LEU A 322 3.36 -28.51 9.82
CA LEU A 322 1.94 -28.56 10.14
C LEU A 322 1.69 -29.38 11.42
N SER A 323 2.37 -30.53 11.59
CA SER A 323 2.24 -31.35 12.80
C SER A 323 2.71 -30.57 14.04
N ARG A 324 3.78 -29.79 13.93
CA ARG A 324 4.29 -28.96 15.02
C ARG A 324 3.34 -27.81 15.36
N MET A 325 2.82 -27.10 14.35
CA MET A 325 1.91 -25.98 14.54
C MET A 325 0.56 -26.40 15.14
N THR A 326 0.05 -27.55 14.75
CA THR A 326 -1.27 -28.03 15.18
C THR A 326 -1.24 -28.92 16.42
N GLY A 327 -0.06 -29.44 16.78
CA GLY A 327 0.09 -30.46 17.83
C GLY A 327 -0.42 -31.86 17.43
N ASN A 328 -0.83 -32.06 16.18
CA ASN A 328 -1.37 -33.30 15.66
C ASN A 328 -0.35 -33.98 14.73
N ILE A 329 -0.32 -35.33 14.75
CA ILE A 329 0.50 -36.08 13.79
C ILE A 329 -0.23 -36.08 12.44
N ILE A 330 0.39 -35.46 11.41
CA ILE A 330 -0.12 -35.45 10.04
C ILE A 330 0.64 -36.50 9.23
N LEU A 331 -0.05 -37.61 8.90
CA LEU A 331 0.49 -38.78 8.22
C LEU A 331 0.59 -38.61 6.70
#